data_87e1892188cd3394f1ea7de1765fcb96
#
_entry.id   87e1892188cd3394f1ea7de1765fcb96
#
_cell.length_a   1.000
_cell.length_b   1.000
_cell.length_c   1.000
_cell.angle_alpha   90.00
_cell.angle_beta   90.00
_cell.angle_gamma   90.00
#
_symmetry.space_group_name_H-M   'P 1'
#
loop_
_entity.id
_entity.type
_entity.pdbx_description
1 polymer ?
#
loop_
_entity_poly.entity_id
_entity_poly.type
_entity_poly.pdbx_seq_one_letter_code
_entity_poly.pdbx_strand_id
1 'polypeptide(L)'
;MLTIRTAQLDILPGNIRANWALIEKEIALAKEEGADLLVLPEMCLTGYLIGDLWDQNAFLREAERYNDRLREAAQGLAIAWGNVAIDWTKTNDDGRPRKYNAAFLAKDGAFLSPEGLHRPYAVKALLPNYRCFDDRRYFTSLLALAREEGSTPEEALAPFVISLHGEVIRLSLLLCEDSWDENYSFSPMNVLAAKGSDLFLNLSASPFTLSKNEKRHRMLSAKLSRLHVPMLYVNRRGLENNGKTCYTFDGMTAAYGKDGRLLAEAAPFEEARSTFHFERSTGALLPASPMPPWQGDLLLFAMRYGVRKFLSAIGVSKVVIGVSGGIDSAVNAALYRSVLPA
;
A
#
# COMPACT_ATOMS: atom_id res chain seq x y z
N MET A 1 11.82 -15.94 -15.83
CA MET A 1 10.49 -15.29 -15.69
C MET A 1 10.08 -15.38 -14.23
N LEU A 2 9.67 -14.29 -13.61
CA LEU A 2 9.31 -14.16 -12.18
C LEU A 2 7.79 -14.18 -12.02
N THR A 3 7.27 -15.02 -11.14
CA THR A 3 5.84 -15.07 -10.80
C THR A 3 5.59 -14.21 -9.56
N ILE A 4 4.83 -13.12 -9.72
CA ILE A 4 4.55 -12.15 -8.68
C ILE A 4 3.07 -12.20 -8.33
N ARG A 5 2.77 -12.37 -7.04
CA ARG A 5 1.41 -12.28 -6.52
C ARG A 5 1.20 -10.97 -5.79
N THR A 6 0.10 -10.30 -6.04
CA THR A 6 -0.35 -9.12 -5.30
C THR A 6 -1.60 -9.44 -4.49
N ALA A 7 -1.74 -8.85 -3.30
CA ALA A 7 -2.91 -9.04 -2.45
C ALA A 7 -3.54 -7.69 -2.08
N GLN A 8 -4.80 -7.48 -2.51
CA GLN A 8 -5.65 -6.36 -2.14
C GLN A 8 -6.42 -6.69 -0.87
N LEU A 9 -5.85 -6.38 0.28
CA LEU A 9 -6.33 -6.82 1.59
C LEU A 9 -7.33 -5.85 2.22
N ASP A 10 -8.27 -6.40 2.98
CA ASP A 10 -9.21 -5.66 3.84
C ASP A 10 -8.58 -5.40 5.21
N ILE A 11 -7.78 -4.36 5.30
CA ILE A 11 -7.02 -4.06 6.51
C ILE A 11 -7.91 -3.43 7.59
N LEU A 12 -7.84 -3.99 8.78
CA LEU A 12 -8.54 -3.52 9.98
C LEU A 12 -7.62 -2.57 10.76
N PRO A 13 -7.97 -1.27 10.90
CA PRO A 13 -7.11 -0.29 11.57
C PRO A 13 -6.88 -0.66 13.04
N GLY A 14 -5.61 -0.64 13.46
CA GLY A 14 -5.18 -0.95 14.83
C GLY A 14 -5.24 -2.42 15.23
N ASN A 15 -5.68 -3.33 14.35
CA ASN A 15 -5.81 -4.75 14.69
C ASN A 15 -4.76 -5.61 13.99
N ILE A 16 -3.52 -5.54 14.49
CA ILE A 16 -2.36 -6.24 13.89
C ILE A 16 -2.59 -7.75 13.79
N ARG A 17 -3.23 -8.37 14.80
CA ARG A 17 -3.44 -9.83 14.81
C ARG A 17 -4.43 -10.30 13.75
N ALA A 18 -5.51 -9.57 13.57
CA ALA A 18 -6.48 -9.88 12.52
C ALA A 18 -5.86 -9.66 11.12
N ASN A 19 -5.10 -8.59 10.93
CA ASN A 19 -4.40 -8.32 9.68
C ASN A 19 -3.33 -9.39 9.40
N TRP A 20 -2.62 -9.84 10.42
CA TRP A 20 -1.68 -10.96 10.28
C TRP A 20 -2.37 -12.23 9.80
N ALA A 21 -3.52 -12.60 10.36
CA ALA A 21 -4.25 -13.80 9.94
C ALA A 21 -4.66 -13.74 8.44
N LEU A 22 -5.01 -12.55 7.93
CA LEU A 22 -5.24 -12.34 6.50
C LEU A 22 -3.95 -12.53 5.69
N ILE A 23 -2.86 -11.93 6.14
CA ILE A 23 -1.56 -12.00 5.47
C ILE A 23 -1.01 -13.44 5.48
N GLU A 24 -1.10 -14.14 6.60
CA GLU A 24 -0.64 -15.52 6.74
C GLU A 24 -1.36 -16.46 5.75
N LYS A 25 -2.65 -16.24 5.54
CA LYS A 25 -3.42 -16.93 4.49
C LYS A 25 -2.89 -16.62 3.09
N GLU A 26 -2.58 -15.35 2.80
CA GLU A 26 -2.04 -14.97 1.49
C GLU A 26 -0.64 -15.56 1.25
N ILE A 27 0.19 -15.65 2.29
CA ILE A 27 1.50 -16.32 2.21
C ILE A 27 1.34 -17.79 1.88
N ALA A 28 0.42 -18.49 2.55
CA ALA A 28 0.15 -19.89 2.27
C ALA A 28 -0.30 -20.13 0.83
N LEU A 29 -1.25 -19.33 0.35
CA LEU A 29 -1.74 -19.40 -1.02
C LEU A 29 -0.65 -19.04 -2.05
N ALA A 30 0.18 -18.04 -1.79
CA ALA A 30 1.28 -17.67 -2.68
C ALA A 30 2.30 -18.80 -2.82
N LYS A 31 2.61 -19.49 -1.71
CA LYS A 31 3.51 -20.65 -1.72
C LYS A 31 2.90 -21.85 -2.46
N GLU A 32 1.61 -22.14 -2.24
CA GLU A 32 0.88 -23.20 -2.93
C GLU A 32 0.85 -23.00 -4.45
N GLU A 33 0.68 -21.76 -4.88
CA GLU A 33 0.67 -21.38 -6.30
C GLU A 33 2.08 -21.24 -6.92
N GLY A 34 3.14 -21.42 -6.13
CA GLY A 34 4.52 -21.31 -6.60
C GLY A 34 4.95 -19.91 -6.97
N ALA A 35 4.41 -18.89 -6.28
CA ALA A 35 4.86 -17.51 -6.48
C ALA A 35 6.29 -17.31 -5.97
N ASP A 36 7.06 -16.48 -6.68
CA ASP A 36 8.41 -16.11 -6.30
C ASP A 36 8.42 -14.89 -5.36
N LEU A 37 7.44 -14.02 -5.54
CA LEU A 37 7.30 -12.78 -4.78
C LEU A 37 5.83 -12.51 -4.44
N LEU A 38 5.54 -12.26 -3.16
CA LEU A 38 4.27 -11.73 -2.68
C LEU A 38 4.42 -10.23 -2.38
N VAL A 39 3.51 -9.42 -2.91
CA VAL A 39 3.50 -7.97 -2.68
C VAL A 39 2.24 -7.58 -1.92
N LEU A 40 2.43 -6.99 -0.74
CA LEU A 40 1.39 -6.52 0.17
C LEU A 40 1.35 -4.99 0.19
N PRO A 41 0.21 -4.37 0.54
CA PRO A 41 0.06 -2.92 0.50
C PRO A 41 0.81 -2.20 1.64
N GLU A 42 0.80 -0.86 1.60
CA GLU A 42 1.28 0.04 2.64
C GLU A 42 0.50 -0.16 3.95
N MET A 43 1.19 -0.13 5.09
CA MET A 43 0.62 -0.28 6.45
C MET A 43 -0.30 -1.50 6.58
N CYS A 44 0.07 -2.60 5.96
CA CYS A 44 -0.77 -3.80 5.87
C CYS A 44 -0.97 -4.52 7.23
N LEU A 45 -0.11 -4.29 8.21
CA LEU A 45 -0.25 -4.85 9.55
C LEU A 45 -1.01 -3.92 10.51
N THR A 46 -0.75 -2.63 10.43
CA THR A 46 -1.20 -1.66 11.43
C THR A 46 -2.49 -0.93 11.05
N GLY A 47 -2.76 -0.77 9.75
CA GLY A 47 -3.64 0.29 9.27
C GLY A 47 -2.89 1.62 9.22
N TYR A 48 -3.49 2.66 8.66
CA TYR A 48 -2.82 3.92 8.34
C TYR A 48 -3.32 5.10 9.17
N LEU A 49 -4.63 5.37 9.16
CA LEU A 49 -5.26 6.49 9.88
C LEU A 49 -5.67 6.08 11.31
N ILE A 50 -4.71 5.63 12.09
CA ILE A 50 -4.95 5.06 13.44
C ILE A 50 -4.70 6.07 14.57
N GLY A 51 -4.39 7.32 14.25
CA GLY A 51 -4.27 8.40 15.22
C GLY A 51 -3.23 8.12 16.29
N ASP A 52 -3.61 8.35 17.54
CA ASP A 52 -2.70 8.27 18.70
C ASP A 52 -2.21 6.85 19.05
N LEU A 53 -2.67 5.81 18.33
CA LEU A 53 -2.03 4.48 18.42
C LEU A 53 -0.56 4.54 17.99
N TRP A 54 -0.21 5.46 17.08
CA TRP A 54 1.18 5.73 16.70
C TRP A 54 2.08 6.22 17.84
N ASP A 55 1.49 6.64 18.94
CA ASP A 55 2.19 7.16 20.12
C ASP A 55 2.29 6.13 21.25
N GLN A 56 1.76 4.93 21.07
CA GLN A 56 1.76 3.86 22.06
C GLN A 56 2.92 2.88 21.82
N ASN A 57 3.92 2.91 22.69
CA ASN A 57 5.11 2.03 22.58
C ASN A 57 4.76 0.54 22.53
N ALA A 58 3.71 0.10 23.24
CA ALA A 58 3.27 -1.29 23.22
C ALA A 58 2.77 -1.71 21.82
N PHE A 59 2.01 -0.84 21.17
CA PHE A 59 1.53 -1.04 19.81
C PHE A 59 2.69 -1.06 18.80
N LEU A 60 3.63 -0.15 18.93
CA LEU A 60 4.81 -0.08 18.06
C LEU A 60 5.69 -1.35 18.20
N ARG A 61 5.91 -1.84 19.41
CA ARG A 61 6.64 -3.11 19.63
C ARG A 61 5.88 -4.30 19.07
N GLU A 62 4.56 -4.30 19.13
CA GLU A 62 3.75 -5.35 18.48
C GLU A 62 3.90 -5.29 16.96
N ALA A 63 3.83 -4.10 16.35
CA ALA A 63 4.02 -3.92 14.91
C ALA A 63 5.40 -4.41 14.44
N GLU A 64 6.45 -4.13 15.20
CA GLU A 64 7.83 -4.57 14.93
C GLU A 64 7.95 -6.11 15.00
N ARG A 65 7.38 -6.75 16.04
CA ARG A 65 7.36 -8.22 16.13
C ARG A 65 6.67 -8.88 14.94
N TYR A 66 5.65 -8.24 14.38
CA TYR A 66 4.97 -8.78 13.20
C TYR A 66 5.72 -8.51 11.91
N ASN A 67 6.58 -7.47 11.83
CA ASN A 67 7.57 -7.36 10.76
C ASN A 67 8.55 -8.54 10.81
N ASP A 68 9.02 -8.95 12.01
CA ASP A 68 9.87 -10.13 12.16
C ASP A 68 9.16 -11.41 11.74
N ARG A 69 7.88 -11.58 12.06
CA ARG A 69 7.09 -12.71 11.59
C ARG A 69 6.98 -12.77 10.06
N LEU A 70 6.81 -11.62 9.40
CA LEU A 70 6.81 -11.56 7.93
C LEU A 70 8.18 -11.96 7.37
N ARG A 71 9.25 -11.47 7.95
CA ARG A 71 10.62 -11.89 7.60
C ARG A 71 10.80 -13.39 7.74
N GLU A 72 10.39 -13.97 8.87
CA GLU A 72 10.48 -15.42 9.12
C GLU A 72 9.63 -16.24 8.14
N ALA A 73 8.44 -15.74 7.79
CA ALA A 73 7.55 -16.39 6.84
C ALA A 73 8.07 -16.36 5.40
N ALA A 74 9.06 -15.50 5.09
CA ALA A 74 9.68 -15.37 3.76
C ALA A 74 10.69 -16.50 3.44
N GLN A 75 10.36 -17.74 3.80
CA GLN A 75 11.09 -18.93 3.41
C GLN A 75 10.50 -19.52 2.14
N GLY A 76 11.33 -19.64 1.09
CA GLY A 76 10.91 -20.14 -0.23
C GLY A 76 9.96 -19.20 -0.99
N LEU A 77 9.77 -17.97 -0.51
CA LEU A 77 8.93 -16.93 -1.10
C LEU A 77 9.51 -15.58 -0.68
N ALA A 78 9.83 -14.71 -1.61
CA ALA A 78 10.15 -13.32 -1.27
C ALA A 78 8.85 -12.56 -0.91
N ILE A 79 8.91 -11.67 0.09
CA ILE A 79 7.75 -10.88 0.50
C ILE A 79 8.14 -9.41 0.56
N ALA A 80 7.36 -8.55 -0.13
CA ALA A 80 7.45 -7.09 -0.06
C ALA A 80 6.21 -6.53 0.64
N TRP A 81 6.38 -5.67 1.64
CA TRP A 81 5.24 -5.07 2.37
C TRP A 81 5.54 -3.68 2.90
N GLY A 82 4.49 -2.90 3.13
CA GLY A 82 4.57 -1.60 3.79
C GLY A 82 4.11 -1.69 5.26
N ASN A 83 4.90 -1.14 6.17
CA ASN A 83 4.57 -1.01 7.59
C ASN A 83 5.42 0.07 8.27
N VAL A 84 5.26 0.25 9.58
CA VAL A 84 6.12 1.15 10.36
C VAL A 84 7.48 0.50 10.66
N ALA A 85 8.55 1.29 10.50
CA ALA A 85 9.86 1.02 11.07
C ALA A 85 10.10 1.99 12.25
N ILE A 86 10.70 1.51 13.33
CA ILE A 86 10.94 2.28 14.55
C ILE A 86 12.44 2.34 14.84
N ASP A 87 12.94 3.54 15.07
CA ASP A 87 14.28 3.75 15.61
C ASP A 87 14.18 4.10 17.10
N TRP A 88 14.37 3.11 17.94
CA TRP A 88 14.33 3.25 19.40
C TRP A 88 15.53 4.01 19.96
N THR A 89 16.58 4.21 19.16
CA THR A 89 17.79 4.94 19.59
C THR A 89 17.67 6.44 19.37
N LYS A 90 16.71 6.88 18.55
CA LYS A 90 16.42 8.28 18.27
C LYS A 90 15.05 8.68 18.80
N THR A 91 14.98 9.84 19.39
CA THR A 91 13.72 10.44 19.85
C THR A 91 13.42 11.72 19.08
N ASN A 92 12.14 12.01 18.90
CA ASN A 92 11.66 13.30 18.43
C ASN A 92 11.68 14.31 19.61
N ASP A 93 11.43 15.59 19.33
CA ASP A 93 11.41 16.66 20.33
C ASP A 93 10.39 16.41 21.47
N ASP A 94 9.36 15.62 21.21
CA ASP A 94 8.34 15.21 22.19
C ASP A 94 8.73 13.98 23.03
N GLY A 95 9.96 13.48 22.88
CA GLY A 95 10.50 12.33 23.60
C GLY A 95 10.01 10.96 23.10
N ARG A 96 9.23 10.91 22.02
CA ARG A 96 8.75 9.65 21.43
C ARG A 96 9.78 9.05 20.48
N PRO A 97 9.82 7.69 20.33
CA PRO A 97 10.74 7.06 19.41
C PRO A 97 10.45 7.49 17.97
N ARG A 98 11.51 7.59 17.17
CA ARG A 98 11.39 7.98 15.77
C ARG A 98 10.77 6.86 14.95
N LYS A 99 9.81 7.23 14.10
CA LYS A 99 9.03 6.32 13.28
C LYS A 99 9.16 6.70 11.80
N TYR A 100 9.18 5.68 10.97
CA TYR A 100 9.20 5.83 9.51
C TYR A 100 8.06 5.03 8.91
N ASN A 101 7.31 5.62 7.98
CA ASN A 101 6.50 4.84 7.07
C ASN A 101 7.48 4.16 6.10
N ALA A 102 7.54 2.84 6.11
CA ALA A 102 8.62 2.07 5.51
C ALA A 102 8.13 0.91 4.66
N ALA A 103 8.89 0.59 3.62
CA ALA A 103 8.71 -0.61 2.81
C ALA A 103 9.84 -1.59 3.08
N PHE A 104 9.46 -2.84 3.30
CA PHE A 104 10.36 -3.95 3.60
C PHE A 104 10.35 -4.96 2.46
N LEU A 105 11.49 -5.62 2.29
CA LEU A 105 11.61 -6.81 1.45
C LEU A 105 12.37 -7.87 2.26
N ALA A 106 11.82 -9.07 2.31
CA ALA A 106 12.49 -10.22 2.93
C ALA A 106 12.52 -11.42 1.99
N LYS A 107 13.56 -12.22 2.11
CA LYS A 107 13.76 -13.48 1.40
C LYS A 107 14.56 -14.43 2.26
N ASP A 108 14.25 -15.73 2.21
CA ASP A 108 14.95 -16.79 2.94
C ASP A 108 15.14 -16.51 4.44
N GLY A 109 14.12 -15.88 5.07
CA GLY A 109 14.12 -15.55 6.49
C GLY A 109 14.94 -14.32 6.88
N ALA A 110 15.48 -13.58 5.91
CA ALA A 110 16.28 -12.38 6.14
C ALA A 110 15.65 -11.14 5.51
N PHE A 111 15.74 -10.00 6.22
CA PHE A 111 15.49 -8.72 5.60
C PHE A 111 16.55 -8.41 4.56
N LEU A 112 16.14 -7.84 3.44
CA LEU A 112 17.05 -7.24 2.47
C LEU A 112 17.16 -5.74 2.73
N SER A 113 18.32 -5.16 2.44
CA SER A 113 18.53 -3.71 2.45
C SER A 113 18.51 -3.15 1.03
N PRO A 114 18.07 -1.91 0.82
CA PRO A 114 18.31 -1.23 -0.45
C PRO A 114 19.81 -1.17 -0.76
N GLU A 115 20.18 -1.23 -2.01
CA GLU A 115 21.56 -1.33 -2.49
C GLU A 115 22.46 -0.22 -1.91
N GLY A 116 23.53 -0.62 -1.22
CA GLY A 116 24.47 0.33 -0.59
C GLY A 116 23.98 0.97 0.71
N LEU A 117 22.81 0.61 1.22
CA LEU A 117 22.28 1.14 2.48
C LEU A 117 22.33 0.09 3.59
N HIS A 118 22.53 0.54 4.84
CA HIS A 118 22.60 -0.35 5.99
C HIS A 118 21.25 -0.64 6.65
N ARG A 119 20.24 0.20 6.43
CA ARG A 119 18.89 -0.01 6.97
C ARG A 119 18.13 -1.06 6.16
N PRO A 120 17.41 -2.00 6.81
CA PRO A 120 16.73 -3.10 6.13
C PRO A 120 15.32 -2.71 5.64
N TYR A 121 15.15 -1.46 5.18
CA TYR A 121 13.89 -0.94 4.66
C TYR A 121 14.11 0.33 3.83
N ALA A 122 13.18 0.59 2.92
CA ALA A 122 13.07 1.88 2.26
C ALA A 122 12.13 2.79 3.08
N VAL A 123 12.51 4.07 3.23
CA VAL A 123 11.71 5.07 3.96
C VAL A 123 10.92 5.89 2.96
N LYS A 124 9.64 6.15 3.25
CA LYS A 124 8.77 7.03 2.46
C LYS A 124 9.39 8.42 2.34
N ALA A 125 9.58 8.85 1.09
CA ALA A 125 10.23 10.14 0.82
C ALA A 125 9.25 11.30 0.95
N LEU A 126 8.03 11.14 0.43
CA LEU A 126 7.01 12.17 0.35
C LEU A 126 5.90 11.90 1.37
N LEU A 127 5.86 12.71 2.42
CA LEU A 127 4.85 12.59 3.47
C LEU A 127 3.67 13.52 3.16
N PRO A 128 2.47 12.98 2.81
CA PRO A 128 1.29 13.79 2.61
C PRO A 128 0.86 14.44 3.94
N ASN A 129 0.49 15.71 3.88
CA ASN A 129 0.00 16.47 5.03
C ASN A 129 -1.17 17.36 4.60
N TYR A 130 -2.18 16.72 4.02
CA TYR A 130 -3.38 17.35 3.49
C TYR A 130 -4.59 16.41 3.59
N ARG A 131 -5.80 16.96 3.67
CA ARG A 131 -7.07 16.23 3.83
C ARG A 131 -7.07 15.34 5.07
N CYS A 132 -7.07 14.00 4.88
CA CYS A 132 -7.04 13.02 5.96
C CYS A 132 -5.63 12.68 6.45
N PHE A 133 -4.61 13.10 5.72
CA PHE A 133 -3.23 12.74 6.00
C PHE A 133 -2.58 13.74 6.96
N ASP A 134 -1.92 13.20 7.97
CA ASP A 134 -1.17 13.93 8.97
C ASP A 134 0.19 13.22 9.23
N ASP A 135 0.81 12.78 8.14
CA ASP A 135 2.01 11.94 8.19
C ASP A 135 3.16 12.58 8.94
N ARG A 136 3.34 13.91 8.76
CA ARG A 136 4.42 14.64 9.42
C ARG A 136 4.32 14.69 10.94
N ARG A 137 3.13 14.43 11.48
CA ARG A 137 2.92 14.33 12.91
C ARG A 137 3.56 13.05 13.49
N TYR A 138 3.57 11.97 12.72
CA TYR A 138 3.94 10.66 13.22
C TYR A 138 5.25 10.13 12.63
N PHE A 139 5.59 10.52 11.40
CA PHE A 139 6.68 9.92 10.65
C PHE A 139 7.75 10.93 10.23
N THR A 140 8.98 10.47 10.20
CA THR A 140 10.11 11.19 9.60
C THR A 140 10.26 10.76 8.15
N SER A 141 10.38 11.73 7.23
CA SER A 141 10.57 11.47 5.79
C SER A 141 12.00 11.04 5.48
N LEU A 142 12.18 10.38 4.33
CA LEU A 142 13.51 10.10 3.78
C LEU A 142 14.35 11.38 3.63
N LEU A 143 13.73 12.48 3.20
CA LEU A 143 14.43 13.76 3.01
C LEU A 143 14.98 14.33 4.33
N ALA A 144 14.23 14.17 5.42
CA ALA A 144 14.69 14.59 6.74
C ALA A 144 15.80 13.67 7.26
N LEU A 145 15.62 12.35 7.09
CA LEU A 145 16.61 11.35 7.47
C LEU A 145 17.95 11.55 6.73
N ALA A 146 17.91 11.73 5.40
CA ALA A 146 19.10 11.97 4.59
C ALA A 146 19.88 13.20 5.06
N ARG A 147 19.15 14.32 5.35
CA ARG A 147 19.78 15.53 5.89
C ARG A 147 20.48 15.29 7.22
N GLU A 148 19.87 14.50 8.12
CA GLU A 148 20.46 14.17 9.41
C GLU A 148 21.68 13.26 9.29
N GLU A 149 21.68 12.36 8.29
CA GLU A 149 22.79 11.47 7.98
C GLU A 149 23.91 12.16 7.18
N GLY A 150 23.74 13.43 6.82
CA GLY A 150 24.71 14.19 6.01
C GLY A 150 24.79 13.71 4.57
N SER A 151 23.73 13.06 4.06
CA SER A 151 23.63 12.56 2.70
C SER A 151 22.57 13.31 1.89
N THR A 152 22.54 13.12 0.58
CA THR A 152 21.47 13.61 -0.26
C THR A 152 20.29 12.62 -0.28
N PRO A 153 19.06 13.10 -0.56
CA PRO A 153 17.91 12.22 -0.74
C PRO A 153 18.13 11.15 -1.84
N GLU A 154 18.87 11.51 -2.88
CA GLU A 154 19.24 10.62 -3.98
C GLU A 154 20.16 9.49 -3.51
N GLU A 155 21.13 9.78 -2.64
CA GLU A 155 22.03 8.77 -2.05
C GLU A 155 21.27 7.88 -1.08
N ALA A 156 20.33 8.44 -0.32
CA ALA A 156 19.53 7.73 0.68
C ALA A 156 18.42 6.84 0.08
N LEU A 157 18.17 6.88 -1.23
CA LEU A 157 17.15 6.12 -1.94
C LEU A 157 17.79 5.18 -2.97
N ALA A 158 17.55 3.87 -2.85
CA ALA A 158 18.09 2.87 -3.76
C ALA A 158 17.12 1.70 -3.98
N PRO A 159 17.23 0.98 -5.12
CA PRO A 159 16.48 -0.26 -5.32
C PRO A 159 16.98 -1.35 -4.38
N PHE A 160 16.12 -2.34 -4.12
CA PHE A 160 16.53 -3.62 -3.53
C PHE A 160 17.06 -4.54 -4.64
N VAL A 161 18.14 -5.22 -4.36
CA VAL A 161 18.70 -6.22 -5.26
C VAL A 161 18.36 -7.61 -4.75
N ILE A 162 17.65 -8.38 -5.57
CA ILE A 162 17.24 -9.74 -5.23
C ILE A 162 17.67 -10.72 -6.32
N SER A 163 18.15 -11.89 -5.92
CA SER A 163 18.44 -12.98 -6.85
C SER A 163 17.33 -14.02 -6.82
N LEU A 164 16.68 -14.26 -7.97
CA LEU A 164 15.62 -15.25 -8.15
C LEU A 164 15.87 -16.01 -9.45
N HIS A 165 15.79 -17.32 -9.41
CA HIS A 165 16.06 -18.21 -10.57
C HIS A 165 17.38 -17.91 -11.31
N GLY A 166 18.41 -17.49 -10.57
CA GLY A 166 19.70 -17.12 -11.13
C GLY A 166 19.77 -15.75 -11.82
N GLU A 167 18.66 -15.02 -11.86
CA GLU A 167 18.62 -13.63 -12.34
C GLU A 167 18.71 -12.65 -11.19
N VAL A 168 19.47 -11.58 -11.36
CA VAL A 168 19.56 -10.45 -10.43
C VAL A 168 18.56 -9.39 -10.87
N ILE A 169 17.61 -9.03 -9.99
CA ILE A 169 16.53 -8.11 -10.28
C ILE A 169 16.60 -6.91 -9.31
N ARG A 170 16.46 -5.70 -9.83
CA ARG A 170 16.38 -4.46 -9.06
C ARG A 170 14.92 -4.06 -8.86
N LEU A 171 14.41 -4.34 -7.67
CA LEU A 171 13.05 -3.98 -7.25
C LEU A 171 13.06 -2.65 -6.52
N SER A 172 12.32 -1.67 -6.97
CA SER A 172 12.18 -0.39 -6.29
C SER A 172 10.85 -0.31 -5.56
N LEU A 173 10.91 -0.26 -4.23
CA LEU A 173 9.75 -0.14 -3.38
C LEU A 173 9.43 1.34 -3.14
N LEU A 174 8.22 1.73 -3.50
CA LEU A 174 7.65 3.06 -3.35
C LEU A 174 6.45 2.99 -2.39
N LEU A 175 6.19 4.05 -1.67
CA LEU A 175 5.07 4.13 -0.73
C LEU A 175 4.11 5.23 -1.15
N CYS A 176 2.99 4.84 -1.73
CA CYS A 176 1.83 5.66 -2.08
C CYS A 176 2.19 7.03 -2.69
N GLU A 177 2.38 8.05 -1.84
CA GLU A 177 2.67 9.45 -2.23
C GLU A 177 3.97 9.59 -3.02
N ASP A 178 4.92 8.68 -2.88
CA ASP A 178 6.19 8.71 -3.62
C ASP A 178 6.00 8.67 -5.14
N SER A 179 4.85 8.23 -5.61
CA SER A 179 4.48 8.29 -7.03
C SER A 179 3.70 9.54 -7.44
N TRP A 180 3.19 10.33 -6.47
CA TRP A 180 2.40 11.55 -6.68
C TRP A 180 3.26 12.83 -6.59
N ASP A 181 4.46 12.79 -7.12
CA ASP A 181 5.51 13.79 -6.93
C ASP A 181 5.38 15.07 -7.78
N GLU A 182 4.28 15.26 -8.53
CA GLU A 182 4.10 16.40 -9.46
C GLU A 182 4.25 17.78 -8.79
N ASN A 183 3.92 17.87 -7.49
CA ASN A 183 3.98 19.11 -6.71
C ASN A 183 5.14 19.13 -5.70
N TYR A 184 6.12 18.23 -5.84
CA TYR A 184 7.29 18.15 -4.98
C TYR A 184 8.56 18.46 -5.76
N SER A 185 9.57 18.99 -5.07
CA SER A 185 10.90 19.23 -5.66
C SER A 185 11.75 17.97 -5.82
N PHE A 186 11.33 16.86 -5.23
CA PHE A 186 12.01 15.56 -5.25
C PHE A 186 11.11 14.49 -5.88
N SER A 187 11.67 13.73 -6.81
CA SER A 187 10.95 12.66 -7.52
C SER A 187 11.58 11.30 -7.24
N PRO A 188 11.02 10.50 -6.30
CA PRO A 188 11.53 9.18 -5.99
C PRO A 188 11.60 8.24 -7.21
N MET A 189 10.57 8.28 -8.07
CA MET A 189 10.53 7.44 -9.26
C MET A 189 11.64 7.77 -10.25
N ASN A 190 11.96 9.05 -10.47
CA ASN A 190 13.05 9.45 -11.37
C ASN A 190 14.41 8.98 -10.85
N VAL A 191 14.65 9.14 -9.53
CA VAL A 191 15.90 8.69 -8.89
C VAL A 191 16.06 7.18 -9.02
N LEU A 192 15.03 6.42 -8.69
CA LEU A 192 15.08 4.97 -8.74
C LEU A 192 15.22 4.42 -10.18
N ALA A 193 14.54 5.04 -11.15
CA ALA A 193 14.72 4.70 -12.56
C ALA A 193 16.17 4.95 -13.02
N ALA A 194 16.76 6.10 -12.65
CA ALA A 194 18.15 6.43 -12.97
C ALA A 194 19.16 5.45 -12.31
N LYS A 195 18.79 4.82 -11.20
CA LYS A 195 19.57 3.75 -10.54
C LYS A 195 19.31 2.35 -11.10
N GLY A 196 18.61 2.24 -12.22
CA GLY A 196 18.44 1.00 -12.98
C GLY A 196 17.40 0.06 -12.40
N SER A 197 16.27 0.58 -11.92
CA SER A 197 15.12 -0.22 -11.51
C SER A 197 14.61 -1.09 -12.65
N ASP A 198 14.41 -2.38 -12.40
CA ASP A 198 13.78 -3.29 -13.34
C ASP A 198 12.25 -3.29 -13.20
N LEU A 199 11.74 -3.09 -11.97
CA LEU A 199 10.31 -3.07 -11.65
C LEU A 199 10.02 -2.16 -10.46
N PHE A 200 9.02 -1.31 -10.58
CA PHE A 200 8.44 -0.55 -9.46
C PHE A 200 7.37 -1.35 -8.74
N LEU A 201 7.45 -1.41 -7.42
CA LEU A 201 6.41 -1.91 -6.53
C LEU A 201 5.91 -0.73 -5.69
N ASN A 202 4.74 -0.18 -6.05
CA ASN A 202 4.13 0.91 -5.29
C ASN A 202 3.13 0.32 -4.29
N LEU A 203 3.52 0.29 -3.03
CA LEU A 203 2.71 -0.17 -1.91
C LEU A 203 1.87 0.99 -1.40
N SER A 204 0.55 0.86 -1.45
CA SER A 204 -0.36 1.99 -1.22
C SER A 204 -1.42 1.72 -0.16
N ALA A 205 -1.74 2.78 0.58
CA ALA A 205 -2.95 2.94 1.38
C ALA A 205 -3.65 4.23 0.92
N SER A 206 -4.19 4.19 -0.29
CA SER A 206 -4.77 5.34 -0.98
C SER A 206 -6.29 5.34 -0.82
N PRO A 207 -6.90 6.31 -0.08
CA PRO A 207 -8.33 6.35 0.13
C PRO A 207 -9.06 6.76 -1.15
N PHE A 208 -10.29 6.28 -1.26
CA PHE A 208 -11.21 6.63 -2.32
C PHE A 208 -11.55 8.13 -2.30
N THR A 209 -11.46 8.75 -3.45
CA THR A 209 -12.12 10.02 -3.76
C THR A 209 -12.60 9.96 -5.20
N LEU A 210 -13.70 10.66 -5.49
CA LEU A 210 -14.27 10.69 -6.83
C LEU A 210 -13.23 11.15 -7.86
N SER A 211 -13.15 10.47 -8.99
CA SER A 211 -12.22 10.70 -10.10
C SER A 211 -10.72 10.56 -9.77
N LYS A 212 -10.38 10.08 -8.58
CA LYS A 212 -8.96 9.89 -8.21
C LYS A 212 -8.31 8.77 -9.01
N ASN A 213 -9.05 7.70 -9.32
CA ASN A 213 -8.51 6.57 -10.05
C ASN A 213 -8.13 6.96 -11.48
N GLU A 214 -9.00 7.70 -12.17
CA GLU A 214 -8.70 8.21 -13.51
C GLU A 214 -7.49 9.17 -13.50
N LYS A 215 -7.38 10.02 -12.47
CA LYS A 215 -6.20 10.88 -12.30
C LYS A 215 -4.94 10.04 -12.07
N ARG A 216 -5.02 8.98 -11.25
CA ARG A 216 -3.92 8.04 -11.00
C ARG A 216 -3.44 7.40 -12.30
N HIS A 217 -4.35 6.86 -13.10
CA HIS A 217 -4.00 6.26 -14.37
C HIS A 217 -3.30 7.24 -15.31
N ARG A 218 -3.85 8.43 -15.51
CA ARG A 218 -3.23 9.44 -16.37
C ARG A 218 -1.81 9.80 -15.91
N MET A 219 -1.63 10.05 -14.62
CA MET A 219 -0.36 10.43 -14.03
C MET A 219 0.67 9.30 -14.12
N LEU A 220 0.31 8.08 -13.70
CA LEU A 220 1.23 6.94 -13.74
C LEU A 220 1.57 6.55 -15.16
N SER A 221 0.59 6.51 -16.08
CA SER A 221 0.84 6.22 -17.50
C SER A 221 1.84 7.20 -18.12
N ALA A 222 1.66 8.50 -17.89
CA ALA A 222 2.57 9.52 -18.40
C ALA A 222 4.00 9.41 -17.83
N LYS A 223 4.13 9.05 -16.54
CA LYS A 223 5.45 8.87 -15.91
C LYS A 223 6.14 7.60 -16.40
N LEU A 224 5.45 6.47 -16.37
CA LEU A 224 6.03 5.18 -16.70
C LEU A 224 6.44 5.09 -18.18
N SER A 225 5.64 5.69 -19.08
CA SER A 225 6.02 5.79 -20.51
C SER A 225 7.32 6.55 -20.74
N ARG A 226 7.65 7.50 -19.85
CA ARG A 226 8.91 8.27 -19.91
C ARG A 226 10.06 7.56 -19.22
N LEU A 227 9.78 6.88 -18.09
CA LEU A 227 10.80 6.19 -17.31
C LEU A 227 11.16 4.81 -17.85
N HIS A 228 10.30 4.22 -18.68
CA HIS A 228 10.44 2.89 -19.27
C HIS A 228 10.59 1.76 -18.25
N VAL A 229 10.02 1.89 -17.06
CA VAL A 229 10.00 0.88 -16.00
C VAL A 229 8.55 0.46 -15.74
N PRO A 230 8.22 -0.85 -15.78
CA PRO A 230 6.88 -1.32 -15.44
C PRO A 230 6.59 -1.16 -13.95
N MET A 231 5.30 -1.16 -13.57
CA MET A 231 4.87 -0.98 -12.18
C MET A 231 3.75 -1.93 -11.78
N LEU A 232 3.86 -2.47 -10.57
CA LEU A 232 2.73 -2.99 -9.79
C LEU A 232 2.34 -1.95 -8.73
N TYR A 233 1.14 -1.43 -8.84
CA TYR A 233 0.50 -0.56 -7.86
C TYR A 233 -0.41 -1.43 -6.99
N VAL A 234 -0.05 -1.63 -5.72
CA VAL A 234 -0.74 -2.54 -4.79
C VAL A 234 -1.39 -1.72 -3.69
N ASN A 235 -2.72 -1.60 -3.76
CA ASN A 235 -3.49 -0.82 -2.81
C ASN A 235 -4.34 -1.71 -1.91
N ARG A 236 -4.54 -1.28 -0.68
CA ARG A 236 -5.45 -1.94 0.26
C ARG A 236 -6.90 -1.50 0.06
N ARG A 237 -7.84 -2.27 0.54
CA ARG A 237 -9.22 -1.86 0.77
C ARG A 237 -9.53 -1.78 2.27
N GLY A 238 -10.67 -1.25 2.62
CA GLY A 238 -11.12 -1.17 4.02
C GLY A 238 -11.77 0.16 4.35
N LEU A 239 -12.02 0.37 5.64
CA LEU A 239 -12.55 1.61 6.18
C LEU A 239 -11.70 2.01 7.38
N GLU A 240 -11.30 3.26 7.44
CA GLU A 240 -10.62 3.84 8.60
C GLU A 240 -11.30 5.13 9.05
N ASN A 241 -11.21 5.42 10.32
CA ASN A 241 -11.79 6.61 10.94
C ASN A 241 -10.70 7.37 11.68
N ASN A 242 -10.42 8.60 11.27
CA ASN A 242 -9.44 9.46 11.93
C ASN A 242 -10.01 10.27 13.11
N GLY A 243 -11.21 9.91 13.60
CA GLY A 243 -11.92 10.61 14.66
C GLY A 243 -12.83 11.75 14.18
N LYS A 244 -12.69 12.16 12.91
CA LYS A 244 -13.53 13.23 12.30
C LYS A 244 -14.35 12.71 11.14
N THR A 245 -13.79 11.81 10.35
CA THR A 245 -14.40 11.30 9.11
C THR A 245 -13.96 9.86 8.87
N CYS A 246 -14.88 9.07 8.33
CA CYS A 246 -14.60 7.73 7.85
C CYS A 246 -14.11 7.81 6.40
N TYR A 247 -12.98 7.17 6.13
CA TYR A 247 -12.41 7.05 4.79
C TYR A 247 -12.48 5.59 4.32
N THR A 248 -13.00 5.39 3.12
CA THR A 248 -12.94 4.09 2.45
C THR A 248 -11.69 4.01 1.59
N PHE A 249 -11.08 2.82 1.55
CA PHE A 249 -9.97 2.51 0.66
C PHE A 249 -10.50 1.60 -0.43
N ASP A 250 -10.29 2.00 -1.68
CA ASP A 250 -10.95 1.40 -2.84
C ASP A 250 -10.24 0.16 -3.38
N GLY A 251 -8.99 -0.07 -2.99
CA GLY A 251 -8.18 -1.08 -3.62
C GLY A 251 -7.76 -0.64 -5.01
N MET A 252 -8.35 -1.25 -6.06
CA MET A 252 -8.00 -0.99 -7.46
C MET A 252 -6.50 -1.18 -7.70
N THR A 253 -5.97 -2.28 -7.17
CA THR A 253 -4.60 -2.76 -7.44
C THR A 253 -4.43 -2.91 -8.94
N ALA A 254 -3.34 -2.36 -9.51
CA ALA A 254 -3.17 -2.24 -10.94
C ALA A 254 -1.74 -2.59 -11.40
N ALA A 255 -1.62 -3.04 -12.64
CA ALA A 255 -0.35 -3.28 -13.31
C ALA A 255 -0.22 -2.36 -14.52
N TYR A 256 0.97 -1.79 -14.69
CA TYR A 256 1.32 -0.93 -15.82
C TYR A 256 2.55 -1.45 -16.53
N GLY A 257 2.50 -1.46 -17.86
CA GLY A 257 3.65 -1.75 -18.71
C GLY A 257 4.70 -0.63 -18.66
N LYS A 258 5.90 -0.92 -19.11
CA LYS A 258 6.98 0.07 -19.27
C LYS A 258 6.66 1.18 -20.27
N ASP A 259 5.66 0.99 -21.11
CA ASP A 259 5.09 1.98 -22.03
C ASP A 259 4.00 2.86 -21.38
N GLY A 260 3.73 2.65 -20.10
CA GLY A 260 2.69 3.33 -19.33
C GLY A 260 1.27 2.79 -19.55
N ARG A 261 1.09 1.79 -20.38
CA ARG A 261 -0.24 1.19 -20.61
C ARG A 261 -0.73 0.46 -19.37
N LEU A 262 -1.98 0.69 -18.98
CA LEU A 262 -2.68 -0.12 -17.97
C LEU A 262 -2.88 -1.55 -18.53
N LEU A 263 -2.31 -2.53 -17.85
CA LEU A 263 -2.36 -3.94 -18.25
C LEU A 263 -3.50 -4.70 -17.57
N ALA A 264 -3.75 -4.36 -16.30
CA ALA A 264 -4.76 -5.01 -15.47
C ALA A 264 -5.12 -4.11 -14.29
N GLU A 265 -6.35 -4.23 -13.81
CA GLU A 265 -6.83 -3.56 -12.60
C GLU A 265 -7.83 -4.45 -11.86
N ALA A 266 -7.66 -4.56 -10.54
CA ALA A 266 -8.57 -5.29 -9.67
C ALA A 266 -9.88 -4.51 -9.43
N ALA A 267 -10.97 -5.22 -9.17
CA ALA A 267 -12.25 -4.62 -8.85
C ALA A 267 -12.17 -3.75 -7.58
N PRO A 268 -12.87 -2.59 -7.56
CA PRO A 268 -12.90 -1.72 -6.40
C PRO A 268 -13.62 -2.39 -5.21
N PHE A 269 -13.14 -2.13 -3.99
CA PHE A 269 -13.75 -2.55 -2.73
C PHE A 269 -13.92 -4.07 -2.53
N GLU A 270 -13.36 -4.89 -3.39
CA GLU A 270 -13.36 -6.35 -3.27
C GLU A 270 -11.98 -6.86 -2.86
N GLU A 271 -11.90 -8.02 -2.20
CA GLU A 271 -10.64 -8.73 -2.05
C GLU A 271 -10.18 -9.21 -3.41
N ALA A 272 -8.94 -8.94 -3.74
CA ALA A 272 -8.40 -9.39 -5.01
C ALA A 272 -6.99 -9.95 -4.82
N ARG A 273 -6.75 -11.02 -5.53
CA ARG A 273 -5.47 -11.69 -5.67
C ARG A 273 -5.15 -11.74 -7.14
N SER A 274 -4.04 -11.13 -7.50
CA SER A 274 -3.66 -11.09 -8.92
C SER A 274 -2.24 -11.61 -9.06
N THR A 275 -2.05 -12.48 -10.03
CA THR A 275 -0.75 -13.05 -10.37
C THR A 275 -0.26 -12.44 -11.66
N PHE A 276 1.01 -12.05 -11.67
CA PHE A 276 1.70 -11.44 -12.81
C PHE A 276 2.99 -12.19 -13.11
N HIS A 277 3.34 -12.23 -14.37
CA HIS A 277 4.62 -12.73 -14.84
C HIS A 277 5.49 -11.56 -15.28
N PHE A 278 6.67 -11.46 -14.71
CA PHE A 278 7.65 -10.44 -15.06
C PHE A 278 8.86 -11.09 -15.74
N GLU A 279 9.23 -10.59 -16.90
CA GLU A 279 10.42 -10.99 -17.64
C GLU A 279 11.44 -9.86 -17.65
N ARG A 280 12.53 -10.03 -16.92
CA ARG A 280 13.55 -8.98 -16.77
C ARG A 280 14.19 -8.58 -18.09
N SER A 281 14.52 -9.55 -18.94
CA SER A 281 15.25 -9.30 -20.21
C SER A 281 14.52 -8.33 -21.14
N THR A 282 13.21 -8.39 -21.15
CA THR A 282 12.33 -7.54 -21.98
C THR A 282 11.67 -6.41 -21.21
N GLY A 283 11.64 -6.48 -19.87
CA GLY A 283 10.85 -5.63 -19.00
C GLY A 283 9.33 -5.86 -19.17
N ALA A 284 8.92 -7.01 -19.72
CA ALA A 284 7.52 -7.34 -19.90
C ALA A 284 6.89 -7.73 -18.56
N LEU A 285 5.72 -7.14 -18.29
CA LEU A 285 4.86 -7.48 -17.16
C LEU A 285 3.50 -7.88 -17.72
N LEU A 286 3.05 -9.10 -17.41
CA LEU A 286 1.82 -9.67 -17.97
C LEU A 286 0.94 -10.24 -16.85
N PRO A 287 -0.38 -9.98 -16.83
CA PRO A 287 -1.28 -10.67 -15.93
C PRO A 287 -1.39 -12.15 -16.32
N ALA A 288 -1.37 -13.04 -15.33
CA ALA A 288 -1.50 -14.50 -15.55
C ALA A 288 -2.90 -14.88 -16.05
N SER A 289 -3.91 -14.06 -15.75
CA SER A 289 -5.29 -14.24 -16.20
C SER A 289 -5.89 -12.89 -16.64
N PRO A 290 -6.82 -12.90 -17.60
CA PRO A 290 -7.53 -11.68 -17.98
C PRO A 290 -8.26 -11.05 -16.80
N MET A 291 -8.11 -9.74 -16.63
CA MET A 291 -8.82 -8.94 -15.63
C MET A 291 -9.73 -7.95 -16.39
N PRO A 292 -11.02 -8.28 -16.57
CA PRO A 292 -11.92 -7.40 -17.30
C PRO A 292 -12.12 -6.09 -16.54
N PRO A 293 -12.29 -4.96 -17.23
CA PRO A 293 -12.57 -3.68 -16.59
C PRO A 293 -13.84 -3.79 -15.74
N TRP A 294 -13.77 -3.31 -14.51
CA TRP A 294 -14.94 -3.21 -13.65
C TRP A 294 -15.96 -2.23 -14.24
N GLN A 295 -17.24 -2.59 -14.19
CA GLN A 295 -18.34 -1.78 -14.70
C GLN A 295 -19.35 -1.52 -13.60
N GLY A 296 -19.74 -0.27 -13.42
CA GLY A 296 -20.74 0.11 -12.43
C GLY A 296 -20.66 1.58 -12.04
N ASP A 297 -21.57 2.00 -11.17
CA ASP A 297 -21.51 3.31 -10.52
C ASP A 297 -20.58 3.24 -9.30
N LEU A 298 -19.35 3.71 -9.48
CA LEU A 298 -18.30 3.65 -8.48
C LEU A 298 -18.68 4.45 -7.23
N LEU A 299 -19.37 5.59 -7.37
CA LEU A 299 -19.80 6.39 -6.23
C LEU A 299 -20.83 5.66 -5.39
N LEU A 300 -21.88 5.12 -6.02
CA LEU A 300 -22.90 4.34 -5.32
C LEU A 300 -22.29 3.12 -4.63
N PHE A 301 -21.36 2.43 -5.31
CA PHE A 301 -20.67 1.28 -4.75
C PHE A 301 -19.82 1.65 -3.53
N ALA A 302 -19.07 2.75 -3.61
CA ALA A 302 -18.29 3.29 -2.51
C ALA A 302 -19.15 3.66 -1.29
N MET A 303 -20.29 4.32 -1.52
CA MET A 303 -21.22 4.68 -0.46
C MET A 303 -21.79 3.43 0.24
N ARG A 304 -22.24 2.45 -0.53
CA ARG A 304 -22.78 1.18 0.01
C ARG A 304 -21.70 0.40 0.78
N TYR A 305 -20.49 0.34 0.25
CA TYR A 305 -19.36 -0.29 0.93
C TYR A 305 -19.04 0.42 2.23
N GLY A 306 -18.91 1.75 2.23
CA GLY A 306 -18.59 2.55 3.41
C GLY A 306 -19.64 2.39 4.52
N VAL A 307 -20.93 2.51 4.19
CA VAL A 307 -22.02 2.31 5.16
C VAL A 307 -21.98 0.89 5.74
N ARG A 308 -21.87 -0.14 4.91
CA ARG A 308 -21.80 -1.53 5.38
C ARG A 308 -20.63 -1.76 6.32
N LYS A 309 -19.44 -1.31 5.94
CA LYS A 309 -18.23 -1.44 6.74
C LYS A 309 -18.32 -0.70 8.07
N PHE A 310 -18.83 0.52 8.05
CA PHE A 310 -19.01 1.32 9.26
C PHE A 310 -19.98 0.65 10.24
N LEU A 311 -21.17 0.26 9.78
CA LEU A 311 -22.16 -0.42 10.62
C LEU A 311 -21.61 -1.72 11.21
N SER A 312 -20.93 -2.51 10.38
CA SER A 312 -20.27 -3.75 10.83
C SER A 312 -19.21 -3.49 11.91
N ALA A 313 -18.40 -2.45 11.73
CA ALA A 313 -17.32 -2.10 12.67
C ALA A 313 -17.84 -1.68 14.05
N ILE A 314 -19.04 -1.06 14.11
CA ILE A 314 -19.68 -0.64 15.38
C ILE A 314 -20.74 -1.64 15.87
N GLY A 315 -20.90 -2.79 15.22
CA GLY A 315 -21.85 -3.84 15.61
C GLY A 315 -23.32 -3.47 15.46
N VAL A 316 -23.65 -2.51 14.57
CA VAL A 316 -25.03 -2.04 14.33
C VAL A 316 -25.65 -2.83 13.17
N SER A 317 -26.76 -3.52 13.45
CA SER A 317 -27.54 -4.29 12.46
C SER A 317 -28.90 -3.67 12.15
N LYS A 318 -29.37 -2.68 12.92
CA LYS A 318 -30.65 -2.00 12.74
C LYS A 318 -30.47 -0.50 12.84
N VAL A 319 -31.13 0.23 11.96
CA VAL A 319 -31.15 1.71 11.96
C VAL A 319 -32.58 2.22 11.90
N VAL A 320 -32.81 3.40 12.47
CA VAL A 320 -34.07 4.14 12.34
C VAL A 320 -33.77 5.44 11.61
N ILE A 321 -34.51 5.72 10.55
CA ILE A 321 -34.34 6.91 9.73
C ILE A 321 -35.64 7.70 9.72
N GLY A 322 -35.57 8.96 10.16
CA GLY A 322 -36.67 9.91 10.02
C GLY A 322 -36.77 10.40 8.57
N VAL A 323 -37.83 10.01 7.86
CA VAL A 323 -38.07 10.46 6.49
C VAL A 323 -38.91 11.71 6.49
N SER A 324 -38.32 12.87 6.20
CA SER A 324 -38.96 14.18 6.21
C SER A 324 -39.81 14.50 4.97
N GLY A 325 -39.80 13.60 3.96
CA GLY A 325 -40.39 13.84 2.64
C GLY A 325 -39.43 14.51 1.63
N GLY A 326 -38.26 14.97 2.08
CA GLY A 326 -37.20 15.51 1.21
C GLY A 326 -36.33 14.44 0.57
N ILE A 327 -35.67 14.82 -0.50
CA ILE A 327 -34.81 13.90 -1.30
C ILE A 327 -33.68 13.28 -0.46
N ASP A 328 -33.04 14.03 0.41
CA ASP A 328 -31.89 13.58 1.21
C ASP A 328 -32.26 12.40 2.12
N SER A 329 -33.39 12.52 2.84
CA SER A 329 -33.87 11.46 3.72
C SER A 329 -34.33 10.23 2.94
N ALA A 330 -34.92 10.42 1.75
CA ALA A 330 -35.34 9.33 0.87
C ALA A 330 -34.12 8.58 0.30
N VAL A 331 -33.09 9.29 -0.15
CA VAL A 331 -31.83 8.69 -0.63
C VAL A 331 -31.14 7.93 0.49
N ASN A 332 -31.05 8.49 1.70
CA ASN A 332 -30.49 7.79 2.85
C ASN A 332 -31.27 6.50 3.16
N ALA A 333 -32.59 6.55 3.19
CA ALA A 333 -33.41 5.36 3.44
C ALA A 333 -33.16 4.27 2.36
N ALA A 334 -33.10 4.64 1.08
CA ALA A 334 -32.80 3.73 -0.02
C ALA A 334 -31.39 3.14 0.09
N LEU A 335 -30.39 3.95 0.45
CA LEU A 335 -29.01 3.51 0.63
C LEU A 335 -28.92 2.47 1.77
N TYR A 336 -29.45 2.80 2.95
CA TYR A 336 -29.43 1.89 4.10
C TYR A 336 -30.22 0.60 3.83
N ARG A 337 -31.38 0.69 3.16
CA ARG A 337 -32.15 -0.48 2.71
C ARG A 337 -31.35 -1.38 1.78
N SER A 338 -30.45 -0.80 0.98
CA SER A 338 -29.60 -1.58 0.03
C SER A 338 -28.44 -2.31 0.70
N VAL A 339 -28.09 -1.98 1.94
CA VAL A 339 -26.93 -2.54 2.66
C VAL A 339 -27.29 -3.36 3.90
N LEU A 340 -28.45 -3.12 4.49
CA LEU A 340 -28.97 -3.87 5.63
C LEU A 340 -29.93 -4.97 5.16
N PRO A 341 -29.94 -6.14 5.84
CA PRO A 341 -30.97 -7.16 5.58
C PRO A 341 -32.38 -6.61 5.83
N ALA A 342 -33.36 -7.23 5.20
CA ALA A 342 -34.76 -6.86 5.32
C ALA A 342 -35.30 -7.20 6.72
#